data_41852b38575aa309eeea2bfd0eb60685
#
_entry.id   41852b38575aa309eeea2bfd0eb60685
#
_cell.length_a   1.000
_cell.length_b   1.000
_cell.length_c   1.000
_cell.angle_alpha   90.00
_cell.angle_beta   90.00
_cell.angle_gamma   90.00
#
_symmetry.space_group_name_H-M   'P 1'
#
loop_
_entity.id
_entity.type
_entity.pdbx_description
1 polymer ?
#
loop_
_entity_poly.entity_id
_entity_poly.type
_entity_poly.pdbx_seq_one_letter_code
_entity_poly.pdbx_strand_id
1 'polypeptide(L)'
;MSALPPNPDFPTADDKSVELSARRTGMSFQRTRMSADRTLMSVIRTALSLIGFGFTIFQVFTNWSKMPGVTMSAHAPRNFGTVLVALGILMLVGGIVYHLRYMMQLRGERNRLKREGLIHGESAYPVSLTLLVALALLLIGLAAMASMTLGVSPFD
;
A
#
# COMPACT_ATOMS: atom_id res chain seq x y z
N MET A 1 27.60 -2.75 47.31
CA MET A 1 26.68 -2.71 46.17
C MET A 1 25.61 -3.75 46.46
N SER A 2 24.43 -3.31 46.90
CA SER A 2 23.32 -4.21 47.21
C SER A 2 22.71 -4.67 45.86
N ALA A 3 22.80 -5.98 45.60
CA ALA A 3 22.14 -6.57 44.44
C ALA A 3 20.62 -6.38 44.59
N LEU A 4 19.99 -5.81 43.60
CA LEU A 4 18.52 -5.75 43.53
C LEU A 4 17.94 -7.16 43.68
N PRO A 5 16.82 -7.33 44.45
CA PRO A 5 16.18 -8.63 44.59
C PRO A 5 15.79 -9.16 43.20
N PRO A 6 15.89 -10.48 42.97
CA PRO A 6 15.52 -11.09 41.72
C PRO A 6 14.03 -10.79 41.42
N ASN A 7 13.74 -10.28 40.21
CA ASN A 7 12.38 -10.05 39.77
C ASN A 7 11.68 -11.44 39.63
N PRO A 8 10.52 -11.66 40.25
CA PRO A 8 9.83 -12.95 40.21
C PRO A 8 9.48 -13.40 38.75
N ASP A 9 9.33 -12.45 37.82
CA ASP A 9 9.04 -12.74 36.42
C ASP A 9 10.28 -13.23 35.64
N PHE A 10 11.51 -13.02 36.18
CA PHE A 10 12.78 -13.37 35.52
C PHE A 10 13.79 -13.83 36.57
N PRO A 11 13.74 -15.10 36.98
CA PRO A 11 14.55 -15.62 38.09
C PRO A 11 16.05 -15.65 37.76
N THR A 12 16.44 -15.74 36.49
CA THR A 12 17.85 -15.80 36.07
C THR A 12 18.26 -14.70 35.10
N ALA A 13 19.56 -14.39 34.98
CA ALA A 13 20.07 -13.45 33.98
C ALA A 13 19.86 -13.96 32.56
N ASP A 14 19.88 -15.28 32.35
CA ASP A 14 19.64 -15.91 31.07
C ASP A 14 18.19 -15.74 30.63
N ASP A 15 17.22 -15.89 31.53
CA ASP A 15 15.81 -15.66 31.23
C ASP A 15 15.54 -14.23 30.75
N LYS A 16 16.19 -13.24 31.39
CA LYS A 16 16.13 -11.84 30.96
C LYS A 16 16.71 -11.63 29.56
N SER A 17 17.81 -12.29 29.27
CA SER A 17 18.47 -12.16 27.95
C SER A 17 17.62 -12.75 26.83
N VAL A 18 16.96 -13.88 27.07
CA VAL A 18 16.04 -14.53 26.14
C VAL A 18 14.82 -13.64 25.89
N GLU A 19 14.19 -13.12 26.95
CA GLU A 19 13.04 -12.23 26.83
C GLU A 19 13.39 -10.93 26.07
N LEU A 20 14.54 -10.30 26.34
CA LEU A 20 15.01 -9.14 25.63
C LEU A 20 15.24 -9.45 24.13
N SER A 21 15.78 -10.62 23.82
CA SER A 21 15.96 -11.07 22.43
C SER A 21 14.62 -11.26 21.71
N ALA A 22 13.66 -11.89 22.39
CA ALA A 22 12.30 -12.08 21.86
C ALA A 22 11.60 -10.74 21.56
N ARG A 23 11.72 -9.76 22.49
CA ARG A 23 11.18 -8.40 22.29
C ARG A 23 11.86 -7.65 21.15
N ARG A 24 13.20 -7.76 21.03
CA ARG A 24 13.94 -7.15 19.89
C ARG A 24 13.49 -7.72 18.55
N THR A 25 13.30 -9.03 18.49
CA THR A 25 12.78 -9.70 17.28
C THR A 25 11.36 -9.23 16.96
N GLY A 26 10.47 -9.13 17.95
CA GLY A 26 9.13 -8.60 17.79
C GLY A 26 9.11 -7.15 17.24
N MET A 27 9.98 -6.28 17.78
CA MET A 27 10.12 -4.90 17.29
C MET A 27 10.70 -4.84 15.88
N SER A 28 11.57 -5.77 15.48
CA SER A 28 12.10 -5.82 14.11
C SER A 28 10.99 -6.11 13.09
N PHE A 29 10.07 -7.03 13.39
CA PHE A 29 8.90 -7.28 12.54
C PHE A 29 7.99 -6.06 12.40
N GLN A 30 7.78 -5.30 13.48
CA GLN A 30 6.98 -4.06 13.41
C GLN A 30 7.65 -3.00 12.52
N ARG A 31 8.98 -2.82 12.64
CA ARG A 31 9.74 -1.89 11.78
C ARG A 31 9.64 -2.30 10.31
N THR A 32 9.80 -3.59 10.04
CA THR A 32 9.70 -4.14 8.69
C THR A 32 8.30 -3.92 8.08
N ARG A 33 7.24 -4.13 8.87
CA ARG A 33 5.87 -3.83 8.46
C ARG A 33 5.67 -2.35 8.14
N MET A 34 6.11 -1.45 9.02
CA MET A 34 6.01 -0.01 8.79
C MET A 34 6.78 0.42 7.53
N SER A 35 7.92 -0.22 7.23
CA SER A 35 8.65 0.01 5.99
C SER A 35 7.86 -0.40 4.76
N ALA A 36 7.19 -1.56 4.79
CA ALA A 36 6.32 -2.02 3.70
C ALA A 36 5.10 -1.10 3.51
N ASP A 37 4.49 -0.62 4.59
CA ASP A 37 3.40 0.36 4.52
C ASP A 37 3.86 1.69 3.89
N ARG A 38 5.07 2.16 4.21
CA ARG A 38 5.66 3.36 3.57
C ARG A 38 5.88 3.16 2.07
N THR A 39 6.35 1.98 1.67
CA THR A 39 6.53 1.65 0.25
C THR A 39 5.19 1.67 -0.48
N LEU A 40 4.14 1.06 0.07
CA LEU A 40 2.82 1.09 -0.52
C LEU A 40 2.26 2.52 -0.59
N MET A 41 2.47 3.36 0.44
CA MET A 41 2.09 4.78 0.41
C MET A 41 2.80 5.57 -0.70
N SER A 42 4.07 5.25 -0.99
CA SER A 42 4.79 5.84 -2.12
C SER A 42 4.15 5.45 -3.46
N VAL A 43 3.81 4.18 -3.63
CA VAL A 43 3.09 3.68 -4.82
C VAL A 43 1.73 4.36 -4.97
N ILE A 44 0.94 4.46 -3.88
CA ILE A 44 -0.37 5.15 -3.88
C ILE A 44 -0.22 6.59 -4.36
N ARG A 45 0.76 7.33 -3.85
CA ARG A 45 0.99 8.73 -4.21
C ARG A 45 1.33 8.88 -5.69
N THR A 46 2.21 8.03 -6.21
CA THR A 46 2.58 8.07 -7.63
C THR A 46 1.41 7.64 -8.52
N ALA A 47 0.71 6.58 -8.16
CA ALA A 47 -0.47 6.12 -8.90
C ALA A 47 -1.58 7.17 -8.92
N LEU A 48 -1.86 7.83 -7.79
CA LEU A 48 -2.83 8.92 -7.70
C LEU A 48 -2.46 10.07 -8.65
N SER A 49 -1.18 10.44 -8.70
CA SER A 49 -0.70 11.49 -9.61
C SER A 49 -0.89 11.09 -11.08
N LEU A 50 -0.56 9.86 -11.45
CA LEU A 50 -0.71 9.36 -12.82
C LEU A 50 -2.19 9.28 -13.23
N ILE A 51 -3.05 8.74 -12.37
CA ILE A 51 -4.49 8.61 -12.63
C ILE A 51 -5.13 10.00 -12.71
N GLY A 52 -4.85 10.88 -11.74
CA GLY A 52 -5.42 12.23 -11.70
C GLY A 52 -4.99 13.08 -12.88
N PHE A 53 -3.69 13.09 -13.20
CA PHE A 53 -3.16 13.85 -14.31
C PHE A 53 -3.64 13.31 -15.66
N GLY A 54 -3.62 11.97 -15.83
CA GLY A 54 -4.10 11.32 -17.04
C GLY A 54 -5.60 11.58 -17.30
N PHE A 55 -6.43 11.50 -16.25
CA PHE A 55 -7.85 11.82 -16.34
C PHE A 55 -8.08 13.29 -16.68
N THR A 56 -7.35 14.21 -16.07
CA THR A 56 -7.45 15.65 -16.36
C THR A 56 -7.11 15.96 -17.81
N ILE A 57 -6.01 15.40 -18.35
CA ILE A 57 -5.64 15.58 -19.76
C ILE A 57 -6.77 15.07 -20.65
N PHE A 58 -7.26 13.86 -20.40
CA PHE A 58 -8.35 13.28 -21.19
C PHE A 58 -9.59 14.18 -21.20
N GLN A 59 -10.04 14.67 -20.05
CA GLN A 59 -11.23 15.50 -19.93
C GLN A 59 -11.04 16.88 -20.60
N VAL A 60 -9.92 17.54 -20.38
CA VAL A 60 -9.63 18.84 -20.98
C VAL A 60 -9.69 18.76 -22.51
N PHE A 61 -8.99 17.80 -23.10
CA PHE A 61 -8.94 17.67 -24.56
C PHE A 61 -10.26 17.13 -25.16
N THR A 62 -11.01 16.32 -24.41
CA THR A 62 -12.36 15.89 -24.82
C THR A 62 -13.34 17.06 -24.87
N ASN A 63 -13.30 17.94 -23.88
CA ASN A 63 -14.18 19.11 -23.82
C ASN A 63 -13.75 20.16 -24.86
N TRP A 64 -12.46 20.36 -25.06
CA TRP A 64 -11.93 21.32 -26.02
C TRP A 64 -12.29 20.95 -27.46
N SER A 65 -12.28 19.65 -27.80
CA SER A 65 -12.67 19.18 -29.13
C SER A 65 -14.15 19.38 -29.46
N LYS A 66 -15.00 19.68 -28.48
CA LYS A 66 -16.43 19.96 -28.65
C LYS A 66 -16.72 21.45 -28.88
N MET A 67 -15.72 22.33 -28.75
CA MET A 67 -15.92 23.79 -28.93
C MET A 67 -15.99 24.15 -30.42
N PRO A 68 -16.95 25.03 -30.81
CA PRO A 68 -17.05 25.51 -32.18
C PRO A 68 -15.78 26.26 -32.61
N GLY A 69 -15.25 25.95 -33.81
CA GLY A 69 -14.06 26.61 -34.35
C GLY A 69 -12.70 26.01 -34.00
N VAL A 70 -12.66 24.93 -33.22
CA VAL A 70 -11.44 24.19 -32.90
C VAL A 70 -11.28 23.01 -33.87
N THR A 71 -10.22 23.06 -34.72
CA THR A 71 -9.90 22.02 -35.71
C THR A 71 -8.79 21.05 -35.23
N MET A 72 -8.43 21.09 -33.94
CA MET A 72 -7.35 20.24 -33.39
C MET A 72 -7.79 18.78 -33.26
N SER A 73 -6.94 17.87 -33.75
CA SER A 73 -7.11 16.43 -33.49
C SER A 73 -6.83 16.12 -32.00
N ALA A 74 -7.91 15.82 -31.25
CA ALA A 74 -7.80 15.50 -29.83
C ALA A 74 -7.38 14.02 -29.58
N HIS A 75 -7.17 13.22 -30.61
CA HIS A 75 -6.90 11.78 -30.47
C HIS A 75 -5.60 11.49 -29.74
N ALA A 76 -4.50 12.17 -30.09
CA ALA A 76 -3.19 11.93 -29.47
C ALA A 76 -3.18 12.26 -27.96
N PRO A 77 -3.61 13.46 -27.48
CA PRO A 77 -3.63 13.74 -26.07
C PRO A 77 -4.65 12.90 -25.27
N ARG A 78 -5.77 12.54 -25.86
CA ARG A 78 -6.73 11.61 -25.23
C ARG A 78 -6.11 10.24 -25.01
N ASN A 79 -5.45 9.68 -26.01
CA ASN A 79 -4.74 8.40 -25.90
C ASN A 79 -3.64 8.48 -24.85
N PHE A 80 -2.89 9.57 -24.81
CA PHE A 80 -1.86 9.78 -23.80
C PHE A 80 -2.45 9.80 -22.37
N GLY A 81 -3.57 10.53 -22.16
CA GLY A 81 -4.27 10.54 -20.87
C GLY A 81 -4.72 9.13 -20.45
N THR A 82 -5.30 8.35 -21.40
CA THR A 82 -5.71 6.96 -21.14
C THR A 82 -4.53 6.07 -20.75
N VAL A 83 -3.40 6.19 -21.44
CA VAL A 83 -2.18 5.43 -21.13
C VAL A 83 -1.66 5.76 -19.73
N LEU A 84 -1.68 7.04 -19.33
CA LEU A 84 -1.27 7.44 -18.00
C LEU A 84 -2.15 6.84 -16.89
N VAL A 85 -3.48 6.85 -17.09
CA VAL A 85 -4.43 6.21 -16.16
C VAL A 85 -4.17 4.71 -16.08
N ALA A 86 -4.00 4.04 -17.23
CA ALA A 86 -3.68 2.61 -17.28
C ALA A 86 -2.38 2.29 -16.53
N LEU A 87 -1.34 3.08 -16.73
CA LEU A 87 -0.05 2.92 -16.04
C LEU A 87 -0.21 3.10 -14.53
N GLY A 88 -0.97 4.10 -14.09
CA GLY A 88 -1.28 4.32 -12.67
C GLY A 88 -2.00 3.13 -12.03
N ILE A 89 -2.99 2.56 -12.72
CA ILE A 89 -3.72 1.36 -12.29
C ILE A 89 -2.77 0.15 -12.20
N LEU A 90 -1.97 -0.10 -13.23
CA LEU A 90 -1.01 -1.21 -13.25
C LEU A 90 0.01 -1.11 -12.11
N MET A 91 0.54 0.10 -11.88
CA MET A 91 1.45 0.36 -10.78
C MET A 91 0.79 0.10 -9.42
N LEU A 92 -0.47 0.49 -9.25
CA LEU A 92 -1.21 0.29 -8.01
C LEU A 92 -1.51 -1.19 -7.76
N VAL A 93 -1.94 -1.93 -8.79
CA VAL A 93 -2.14 -3.39 -8.71
C VAL A 93 -0.84 -4.10 -8.33
N GLY A 94 0.27 -3.76 -9.00
CA GLY A 94 1.59 -4.30 -8.69
C GLY A 94 2.00 -4.02 -7.25
N GLY A 95 1.78 -2.80 -6.76
CA GLY A 95 2.06 -2.40 -5.37
C GLY A 95 1.23 -3.16 -4.34
N ILE A 96 -0.07 -3.33 -4.60
CA ILE A 96 -0.96 -4.11 -3.74
C ILE A 96 -0.53 -5.58 -3.69
N VAL A 97 -0.28 -6.20 -4.84
CA VAL A 97 0.16 -7.60 -4.93
C VAL A 97 1.49 -7.80 -4.20
N TYR A 98 2.46 -6.92 -4.43
CA TYR A 98 3.74 -6.95 -3.73
C TYR A 98 3.56 -6.84 -2.21
N HIS A 99 2.76 -5.87 -1.75
CA HIS A 99 2.49 -5.66 -0.33
C HIS A 99 1.82 -6.88 0.31
N LEU A 100 0.81 -7.46 -0.35
CA LEU A 100 0.11 -8.65 0.16
C LEU A 100 1.05 -9.86 0.27
N ARG A 101 1.86 -10.14 -0.77
CA ARG A 101 2.84 -11.24 -0.74
C ARG A 101 3.85 -11.05 0.37
N TYR A 102 4.36 -9.85 0.53
CA TYR A 102 5.32 -9.51 1.57
C TYR A 102 4.72 -9.69 2.98
N MET A 103 3.48 -9.23 3.20
CA MET A 103 2.78 -9.43 4.47
C MET A 103 2.51 -10.90 4.77
N MET A 104 2.19 -11.73 3.77
CA MET A 104 2.02 -13.17 3.94
C MET A 104 3.32 -13.86 4.35
N GLN A 105 4.43 -13.51 3.73
CA GLN A 105 5.76 -14.03 4.11
C GLN A 105 6.11 -13.65 5.55
N LEU A 106 5.93 -12.38 5.92
CA LEU A 106 6.17 -11.90 7.29
C LEU A 106 5.36 -12.67 8.34
N ARG A 107 4.08 -12.93 8.03
CA ARG A 107 3.20 -13.73 8.90
C ARG A 107 3.69 -15.19 9.01
N GLY A 108 4.16 -15.77 7.91
CA GLY A 108 4.71 -17.12 7.88
C GLY A 108 5.93 -17.26 8.79
N GLU A 109 6.91 -16.38 8.65
CA GLU A 109 8.12 -16.36 9.48
C GLU A 109 7.81 -16.13 10.96
N ARG A 110 6.92 -15.19 11.27
CA ARG A 110 6.50 -14.94 12.65
C ARG A 110 5.83 -16.17 13.27
N ASN A 111 4.92 -16.82 12.52
CA ASN A 111 4.21 -18.02 13.01
C ASN A 111 5.17 -19.19 13.23
N ARG A 112 6.24 -19.30 12.43
CA ARG A 112 7.32 -20.26 12.61
C ARG A 112 8.07 -19.99 13.91
N LEU A 113 8.55 -18.76 14.12
CA LEU A 113 9.26 -18.37 15.34
C LEU A 113 8.41 -18.48 16.60
N LYS A 114 7.08 -18.25 16.49
CA LYS A 114 6.14 -18.48 17.59
C LYS A 114 6.03 -19.97 17.95
N ARG A 115 6.01 -20.87 16.95
CA ARG A 115 5.98 -22.32 17.18
C ARG A 115 7.28 -22.85 17.81
N GLU A 116 8.40 -22.22 17.48
CA GLU A 116 9.71 -22.55 18.05
C GLU A 116 9.93 -21.93 19.45
N GLY A 117 8.91 -21.25 20.01
CA GLY A 117 8.98 -20.65 21.36
C GLY A 117 9.86 -19.41 21.47
N LEU A 118 10.37 -18.89 20.34
CA LEU A 118 11.31 -17.79 20.29
C LEU A 118 10.67 -16.41 20.44
N ILE A 119 9.34 -16.32 20.34
CA ILE A 119 8.61 -15.04 20.44
C ILE A 119 7.36 -15.24 21.30
N HIS A 120 7.27 -14.50 22.39
CA HIS A 120 6.09 -14.38 23.24
C HIS A 120 5.40 -13.04 22.94
N GLY A 121 4.16 -13.06 22.55
CA GLY A 121 3.38 -11.84 22.35
C GLY A 121 2.24 -12.02 21.37
N GLU A 122 1.03 -11.74 21.84
CA GLU A 122 -0.19 -11.67 21.05
C GLU A 122 -0.38 -10.22 20.60
N SER A 123 0.13 -9.85 19.44
CA SER A 123 -0.35 -8.65 18.77
C SER A 123 -1.14 -9.07 17.54
N ALA A 124 -2.46 -8.92 17.62
CA ALA A 124 -3.31 -9.00 16.44
C ALA A 124 -2.82 -7.92 15.45
N TYR A 125 -2.54 -8.32 14.21
CA TYR A 125 -2.22 -7.35 13.16
C TYR A 125 -3.53 -6.75 12.65
N PRO A 126 -3.86 -5.50 12.97
CA PRO A 126 -5.00 -4.83 12.36
C PRO A 126 -4.79 -4.73 10.86
N VAL A 127 -5.91 -4.68 10.13
CA VAL A 127 -5.90 -4.43 8.68
C VAL A 127 -5.13 -3.12 8.41
N SER A 128 -4.20 -3.15 7.46
CA SER A 128 -3.45 -1.95 7.11
C SER A 128 -4.39 -0.91 6.49
N LEU A 129 -4.52 0.26 7.13
CA LEU A 129 -5.26 1.40 6.58
C LEU A 129 -4.76 1.77 5.18
N THR A 130 -3.45 1.65 4.98
CA THR A 130 -2.79 1.89 3.69
C THR A 130 -3.33 0.97 2.60
N LEU A 131 -3.59 -0.30 2.91
CA LEU A 131 -4.18 -1.24 1.97
C LEU A 131 -5.62 -0.86 1.61
N LEU A 132 -6.42 -0.40 2.58
CA LEU A 132 -7.79 0.08 2.32
C LEU A 132 -7.79 1.29 1.38
N VAL A 133 -6.89 2.26 1.62
CA VAL A 133 -6.73 3.43 0.74
C VAL A 133 -6.29 3.02 -0.67
N ALA A 134 -5.37 2.05 -0.80
CA ALA A 134 -4.95 1.52 -2.08
C ALA A 134 -6.10 0.87 -2.86
N LEU A 135 -6.94 0.08 -2.19
CA LEU A 135 -8.11 -0.56 -2.80
C LEU A 135 -9.16 0.48 -3.22
N ALA A 136 -9.44 1.47 -2.38
CA ALA A 136 -10.35 2.57 -2.71
C ALA A 136 -9.86 3.34 -3.95
N LEU A 137 -8.56 3.66 -4.01
CA LEU A 137 -7.97 4.34 -5.15
C LEU A 137 -8.01 3.46 -6.43
N LEU A 138 -7.82 2.16 -6.28
CA LEU A 138 -7.94 1.22 -7.40
C LEU A 138 -9.36 1.24 -7.98
N LEU A 139 -10.40 1.22 -7.15
CA LEU A 139 -11.79 1.31 -7.60
C LEU A 139 -12.06 2.63 -8.31
N ILE A 140 -11.59 3.75 -7.77
CA ILE A 140 -11.72 5.06 -8.42
C ILE A 140 -10.98 5.08 -9.75
N GLY A 141 -9.77 4.55 -9.83
CA GLY A 141 -9.00 4.46 -11.07
C GLY A 141 -9.68 3.62 -12.14
N LEU A 142 -10.26 2.47 -11.75
CA LEU A 142 -11.05 1.63 -12.66
C LEU A 142 -12.33 2.32 -13.14
N ALA A 143 -13.04 3.04 -12.26
CA ALA A 143 -14.20 3.84 -12.62
C ALA A 143 -13.84 4.95 -13.61
N ALA A 144 -12.72 5.65 -13.38
CA ALA A 144 -12.20 6.65 -14.31
C ALA A 144 -11.87 6.04 -15.68
N MET A 145 -11.19 4.89 -15.70
CA MET A 145 -10.86 4.17 -16.94
C MET A 145 -12.13 3.74 -17.69
N ALA A 146 -13.13 3.20 -16.99
CA ALA A 146 -14.41 2.81 -17.59
C ALA A 146 -15.14 4.03 -18.19
N SER A 147 -15.16 5.15 -17.48
CA SER A 147 -15.72 6.42 -17.98
C SER A 147 -15.05 6.88 -19.27
N MET A 148 -13.72 6.80 -19.33
CA MET A 148 -12.93 7.22 -20.50
C MET A 148 -13.13 6.31 -21.71
N THR A 149 -13.35 5.01 -21.50
CA THR A 149 -13.48 4.00 -22.57
C THR A 149 -14.92 3.82 -23.04
N LEU A 150 -15.89 3.84 -22.12
CA LEU A 150 -17.30 3.60 -22.40
C LEU A 150 -18.09 4.90 -22.67
N GLY A 151 -17.49 6.06 -22.40
CA GLY A 151 -18.17 7.36 -22.55
C GLY A 151 -19.33 7.56 -21.57
N VAL A 152 -19.39 6.77 -20.49
CA VAL A 152 -20.42 6.87 -19.46
C VAL A 152 -19.91 7.75 -18.34
N SER A 153 -20.66 8.79 -17.99
CA SER A 153 -20.36 9.61 -16.80
C SER A 153 -20.78 8.84 -15.54
N PRO A 154 -19.86 8.36 -14.70
CA PRO A 154 -20.23 7.64 -13.48
C PRO A 154 -20.78 8.55 -12.38
N PHE A 155 -20.91 9.86 -12.61
CA PHE A 155 -21.31 10.88 -11.65
C PHE A 155 -22.47 11.79 -12.15
N ASP A 156 -23.23 11.37 -13.18
CA ASP A 156 -24.49 11.99 -13.58
C ASP A 156 -25.67 11.33 -12.88
#